data_b22be0ef92560bd573ff0304933f7637
#
_entry.id   b22be0ef92560bd573ff0304933f7637
#
_cell.length_a   1.000
_cell.length_b   1.000
_cell.length_c   1.000
_cell.angle_alpha   90.00
_cell.angle_beta   90.00
_cell.angle_gamma   90.00
#
_symmetry.space_group_name_H-M   'P 1'
#
loop_
_entity.id
_entity.type
_entity.pdbx_description
1 polymer ?
#
loop_
_entity_poly.entity_id
_entity_poly.type
_entity_poly.pdbx_seq_one_letter_code
_entity_poly.pdbx_strand_id
1 'polypeptide(L)'
;MRAAIEISMYPLSGDYRPRIQAFIDRLNTHAELRVLTNSLSTQIWGDLDRMLTILGQEMSRSAGEGPQLVYAMKVLPGLAPPALP
;
A
#
# COMPACT_ATOMS: atom_id res chain seq x y z
N MET A 1 -15.70 -6.93 5.86
CA MET A 1 -15.93 -5.49 6.05
C MET A 1 -15.10 -4.70 5.05
N ARG A 2 -15.73 -3.79 4.35
CA ARG A 2 -15.03 -2.85 3.46
C ARG A 2 -14.30 -1.81 4.32
N ALA A 3 -13.12 -1.41 3.86
CA ALA A 3 -12.30 -0.45 4.60
C ALA A 3 -11.37 0.30 3.64
N ALA A 4 -10.72 1.33 4.17
CA ALA A 4 -9.63 2.02 3.49
C ALA A 4 -8.36 1.91 4.32
N ILE A 5 -7.22 1.88 3.65
CA ILE A 5 -5.91 1.98 4.28
C ILE A 5 -5.12 3.05 3.54
N GLU A 6 -4.55 3.99 4.29
CA GLU A 6 -3.58 4.93 3.74
C GLU A 6 -2.19 4.46 4.16
N ILE A 7 -1.29 4.31 3.20
CA ILE A 7 0.04 3.79 3.47
C ILE A 7 1.11 4.66 2.81
N SER A 8 2.19 4.91 3.55
CA SER A 8 3.38 5.58 3.06
C SER A 8 4.59 4.71 3.34
N MET A 9 5.52 4.67 2.40
CA MET A 9 6.73 3.86 2.45
C MET A 9 7.96 4.76 2.50
N TYR A 10 8.85 4.49 3.45
CA TYR A 10 10.05 5.30 3.68
C TYR A 10 11.28 4.39 3.66
N PRO A 11 11.88 4.13 2.48
CA PRO A 11 13.19 3.47 2.43
C PRO A 11 14.25 4.37 3.04
N LEU A 12 15.10 3.81 3.89
CA LEU A 12 16.02 4.60 4.72
C LEU A 12 17.38 4.86 4.07
N SER A 13 17.67 4.26 2.93
CA SER A 13 18.93 4.47 2.23
C SER A 13 18.79 4.15 0.75
N GLY A 14 19.76 4.62 -0.04
CA GLY A 14 19.82 4.39 -1.48
C GLY A 14 18.75 5.18 -2.24
N ASP A 15 18.58 4.83 -3.51
CA ASP A 15 17.53 5.43 -4.31
C ASP A 15 16.20 4.77 -3.96
N TYR A 16 15.34 5.54 -3.31
CA TYR A 16 14.06 5.05 -2.78
C TYR A 16 12.98 4.87 -3.85
N ARG A 17 13.09 5.59 -4.97
CA ARG A 17 12.01 5.63 -5.96
C ARG A 17 11.70 4.29 -6.60
N PRO A 18 12.68 3.50 -7.06
CA PRO A 18 12.37 2.20 -7.64
C PRO A 18 11.69 1.24 -6.67
N ARG A 19 12.05 1.26 -5.40
CA ARG A 19 11.43 0.40 -4.38
C ARG A 19 9.99 0.78 -4.13
N ILE A 20 9.70 2.07 -4.03
CA ILE A 20 8.33 2.58 -3.85
C ILE A 20 7.50 2.22 -5.06
N GLN A 21 8.00 2.47 -6.27
CA GLN A 21 7.26 2.17 -7.49
C GLN A 21 6.97 0.67 -7.63
N ALA A 22 7.96 -0.17 -7.31
CA ALA A 22 7.77 -1.62 -7.36
C ALA A 22 6.69 -2.08 -6.39
N PHE A 23 6.64 -1.52 -5.19
CA PHE A 23 5.61 -1.84 -4.21
C PHE A 23 4.21 -1.44 -4.72
N ILE A 24 4.08 -0.23 -5.24
CA ILE A 24 2.82 0.25 -5.81
C ILE A 24 2.38 -0.62 -6.99
N ASP A 25 3.31 -0.95 -7.88
CA ASP A 25 3.01 -1.80 -9.04
C ASP A 25 2.50 -3.17 -8.61
N ARG A 26 3.10 -3.76 -7.57
CA ARG A 26 2.63 -5.04 -7.04
C ARG A 26 1.24 -4.94 -6.41
N LEU A 27 0.95 -3.86 -5.69
CA LEU A 27 -0.39 -3.64 -5.16
C LEU A 27 -1.43 -3.59 -6.29
N ASN A 28 -1.08 -2.95 -7.40
CA ASN A 28 -1.98 -2.82 -8.54
C ASN A 28 -2.23 -4.14 -9.28
N THR A 29 -1.45 -5.19 -9.03
CA THR A 29 -1.72 -6.52 -9.60
C THR A 29 -2.84 -7.26 -8.89
N HIS A 30 -3.26 -6.79 -7.71
CA HIS A 30 -4.33 -7.43 -6.94
C HIS A 30 -5.68 -6.83 -7.33
N ALA A 31 -6.45 -7.55 -8.15
CA ALA A 31 -7.72 -7.07 -8.68
C ALA A 31 -8.76 -6.76 -7.59
N GLU A 32 -8.62 -7.35 -6.42
CA GLU A 32 -9.52 -7.14 -5.28
C GLU A 32 -9.26 -5.81 -4.54
N LEU A 33 -8.17 -5.12 -4.87
CA LEU A 33 -7.82 -3.82 -4.30
C LEU A 33 -8.11 -2.70 -5.28
N ARG A 34 -8.62 -1.59 -4.77
CA ARG A 34 -8.60 -0.33 -5.49
C ARG A 34 -7.46 0.51 -4.92
N VAL A 35 -6.54 0.92 -5.78
CA VAL A 35 -5.32 1.63 -5.36
C VAL A 35 -5.31 3.01 -5.99
N LEU A 36 -5.09 4.03 -5.19
CA LEU A 36 -4.92 5.40 -5.64
C LEU A 36 -3.65 5.96 -5.02
N THR A 37 -2.72 6.40 -5.85
CA THR A 37 -1.46 7.02 -5.39
C THR A 37 -1.43 8.47 -5.83
N ASN A 38 -1.05 9.34 -4.90
CA ASN A 38 -0.81 10.76 -5.17
C ASN A 38 0.50 11.20 -4.50
N SER A 39 0.76 12.52 -4.50
CA SER A 39 2.02 13.05 -3.95
C SER A 39 2.16 12.89 -2.44
N LEU A 40 1.09 12.55 -1.73
CA LEU A 40 1.09 12.45 -0.27
C LEU A 40 1.22 11.02 0.23
N SER A 41 0.50 10.08 -0.41
CA SER A 41 0.46 8.70 0.06
C SER A 41 -0.25 7.81 -0.96
N THR A 42 -0.32 6.53 -0.65
CA THR A 42 -1.14 5.57 -1.39
C THR A 42 -2.36 5.21 -0.55
N GLN A 43 -3.54 5.30 -1.16
CA GLN A 43 -4.78 4.90 -0.52
C GLN A 43 -5.28 3.61 -1.17
N ILE A 44 -5.78 2.69 -0.35
CA ILE A 44 -6.21 1.37 -0.79
C ILE A 44 -7.60 1.10 -0.22
N TRP A 45 -8.52 0.61 -1.05
CA TRP A 45 -9.86 0.21 -0.63
C TRP A 45 -10.09 -1.24 -0.99
N GLY A 46 -10.74 -1.95 -0.09
CA GLY A 46 -11.07 -3.34 -0.29
C GLY A 46 -11.63 -3.96 0.98
N ASP A 47 -11.67 -5.29 1.01
CA ASP A 47 -12.00 -6.03 2.23
C ASP A 47 -10.84 -5.93 3.21
N LEU A 48 -11.16 -5.60 4.46
CA LEU A 48 -10.15 -5.33 5.49
C LEU A 48 -9.18 -6.50 5.67
N ASP A 49 -9.71 -7.70 5.87
CA ASP A 49 -8.87 -8.87 6.14
C ASP A 49 -7.98 -9.20 4.94
N ARG A 50 -8.53 -9.10 3.73
CA ARG A 50 -7.77 -9.33 2.51
C ARG A 50 -6.69 -8.28 2.30
N MET A 51 -7.02 -7.01 2.57
CA MET A 51 -6.03 -5.93 2.46
C MET A 51 -4.85 -6.16 3.40
N LEU A 52 -5.12 -6.51 4.65
CA LEU A 52 -4.06 -6.74 5.64
C LEU A 52 -3.19 -7.94 5.25
N THR A 53 -3.79 -8.99 4.72
CA THR A 53 -3.05 -10.15 4.24
C THR A 53 -2.14 -9.79 3.07
N ILE A 54 -2.68 -9.08 2.08
CA ILE A 54 -1.93 -8.67 0.89
C ILE A 54 -0.81 -7.71 1.28
N LEU A 55 -1.10 -6.72 2.11
CA LEU A 55 -0.08 -5.77 2.57
C LEU A 55 1.04 -6.47 3.33
N GLY A 56 0.71 -7.42 4.21
CA GLY A 56 1.73 -8.18 4.92
C GLY A 56 2.66 -8.93 3.98
N GLN A 57 2.10 -9.56 2.94
CA GLN A 57 2.88 -10.28 1.94
C GLN A 57 3.78 -9.34 1.15
N GLU A 58 3.23 -8.23 0.67
CA GLU A 58 3.98 -7.28 -0.15
C GLU A 58 5.02 -6.50 0.64
N MET A 59 4.74 -6.18 1.91
CA MET A 59 5.73 -5.58 2.80
C MET A 59 6.91 -6.51 3.05
N SER A 60 6.63 -7.79 3.30
CA SER A 60 7.68 -8.80 3.49
C SER A 60 8.56 -8.93 2.25
N ARG A 61 7.93 -8.90 1.08
CA ARG A 61 8.65 -8.96 -0.19
C ARG A 61 9.55 -7.74 -0.37
N SER A 62 9.03 -6.55 -0.11
CA SER A 62 9.82 -5.31 -0.20
C SER A 62 10.97 -5.31 0.79
N ALA A 63 10.76 -5.80 2.00
CA ALA A 63 11.81 -5.87 3.01
C ALA A 63 12.97 -6.79 2.59
N GLY A 64 12.68 -7.82 1.79
CA GLY A 64 13.70 -8.72 1.26
C GLY A 64 14.49 -8.19 0.08
N GLU A 65 14.09 -7.06 -0.49
CA GLU A 65 14.68 -6.53 -1.72
C GLU A 65 15.80 -5.51 -1.50
N GLY A 66 16.10 -5.16 -0.26
CA GLY A 66 17.14 -4.17 -0.02
C GLY A 66 17.24 -3.70 1.42
N PRO A 67 17.87 -2.54 1.66
CA PRO A 67 18.06 -2.00 2.99
C PRO A 67 16.75 -1.75 3.72
N GLN A 68 16.86 -1.52 5.02
CA GLN A 68 15.73 -1.29 5.90
C GLN A 68 14.82 -0.17 5.40
N LEU A 69 13.53 -0.36 5.59
CA LEU A 69 12.52 0.62 5.28
C LEU A 69 11.46 0.68 6.38
N VAL A 70 10.67 1.75 6.36
CA VAL A 70 9.59 1.96 7.32
C VAL A 70 8.30 2.16 6.56
N TYR A 71 7.22 1.59 7.06
CA TYR A 71 5.87 1.89 6.59
C TYR A 71 5.12 2.62 7.69
N ALA A 72 4.35 3.63 7.30
CA ALA A 72 3.36 4.26 8.17
C ALA A 72 2.01 4.06 7.52
N MET A 73 1.02 3.60 8.28
CA MET A 73 -0.31 3.41 7.72
C MET A 73 -1.40 3.73 8.71
N LYS A 74 -2.54 4.16 8.14
CA LYS A 74 -3.79 4.38 8.86
C LYS A 74 -4.82 3.42 8.31
N VAL A 75 -5.56 2.80 9.19
CA VAL A 75 -6.63 1.88 8.82
C VAL A 75 -7.96 2.53 9.20
N LEU A 76 -8.86 2.63 8.21
CA LEU A 76 -10.17 3.26 8.38
C LEU A 76 -11.26 2.22 8.06
N PRO A 77 -11.66 1.43 9.06
CA PRO A 77 -12.69 0.42 8.84
C PRO A 77 -14.02 1.07 8.44
N GLY A 78 -14.67 0.52 7.44
CA GLY A 78 -15.98 0.98 7.00
C GLY A 78 -15.97 2.12 6.00
N LEU A 79 -14.80 2.72 5.69
CA LEU A 79 -14.75 3.81 4.74
C LEU A 79 -14.85 3.29 3.31
N ALA A 80 -15.81 3.82 2.54
CA ALA A 80 -15.98 3.48 1.14
C ALA A 80 -15.01 4.28 0.26
N PRO A 81 -14.66 3.75 -0.95
CA PRO A 81 -13.85 4.53 -1.88
C PRO A 81 -14.59 5.79 -2.32
N PRO A 82 -13.85 6.84 -2.68
CA PRO A 82 -14.48 8.05 -3.20
C PRO A 82 -15.17 7.77 -4.54
N ALA A 83 -16.19 8.56 -4.83
CA ALA A 83 -16.84 8.50 -6.14
C ALA A 83 -15.81 8.86 -7.22
N LEU A 84 -15.85 8.16 -8.34
CA LEU A 84 -15.01 8.52 -9.48
C LEU A 84 -15.55 9.80 -10.12
N PRO A 85 -14.65 10.72 -10.51
CA PRO A 85 -15.07 11.89 -11.28
C PRO A 85 -15.58 11.50 -12.66
#